data_68d44dcb03598ccb24283769ca55cab5
#
_entry.id   68d44dcb03598ccb24283769ca55cab5
#
_cell.length_a   1.000
_cell.length_b   1.000
_cell.length_c   1.000
_cell.angle_alpha   90.00
_cell.angle_beta   90.00
_cell.angle_gamma   90.00
#
_symmetry.space_group_name_H-M   'P 1'
#
loop_
_entity.id
_entity.type
_entity.pdbx_description
1 polymer ?
#
loop_
_entity_poly.entity_id
_entity_poly.type
_entity_poly.pdbx_seq_one_letter_code
_entity_poly.pdbx_strand_id
1 'polypeptide(L)'
;MEFNAADIFEGVVDRVPEREAVVYGSTRLTYKELDARSNKAANALKKLGIKKGSHIGIYAFNCIEWLEIMLGTYKLCAIPININYRYVEEELKYLIDNADVEAIFYQKQFSTKINNIKDDLPLLKDFVCINDGTDGGDIVENNLDFEGLIANESESRLMVERSGDDQYILYTGGTTGMPKGVVWRMEDVLMTLGGGIDAVTGEKYPTPEAFADKCLQDQTVALALAPFMHGGAQWQSFNSFFSGWKLVINDQASFDADYIWEIVAKEKVMNLTIMGDAMGRPLCDALPGALKKGLDLSSLFVFSSTASVFSPSIKDTILEYLPNLFLIDAVGSSETGATGVNIHTKDGKLKDSGGGPKFTKPNFSEILNLDTLEIIQPDDTETIGYLARKGHVPMAYYKDEEKSKKTFIEVNGERYSIPGDMAKYEEDGQMTLLGRGSVSINSGGEKIFPEEVEMALKAHSNVFDCLVVGVKDEKWGQKVVAVIQRRDEQDLFLNDLKESASKYIAGYKMPKEIVFSEIIERAPSGKPNYQWAQSYANSKLNIK
;
A
#
# COMPACT_ATOMS: atom_id res chain seq x y z
N MET A 1 -5.73 6.07 -28.51
CA MET A 1 -5.32 6.03 -27.08
C MET A 1 -4.43 4.81 -26.87
N GLU A 2 -3.55 4.87 -25.91
CA GLU A 2 -2.68 3.79 -25.48
C GLU A 2 -3.07 3.31 -24.09
N PHE A 3 -2.65 2.11 -23.68
CA PHE A 3 -2.74 1.69 -22.26
C PHE A 3 -1.72 2.46 -21.43
N ASN A 4 -1.98 3.76 -21.29
CA ASN A 4 -1.16 4.73 -20.58
C ASN A 4 -2.04 5.53 -19.62
N ALA A 5 -1.55 5.81 -18.41
CA ALA A 5 -2.34 6.46 -17.36
C ALA A 5 -2.90 7.82 -17.80
N ALA A 6 -2.12 8.62 -18.54
CA ALA A 6 -2.59 9.90 -19.03
C ALA A 6 -3.68 9.76 -20.10
N ASP A 7 -3.53 8.81 -21.02
CA ASP A 7 -4.54 8.56 -22.07
C ASP A 7 -5.86 8.06 -21.49
N ILE A 8 -5.79 7.10 -20.55
CA ILE A 8 -6.99 6.58 -19.89
C ILE A 8 -7.69 7.70 -19.10
N PHE A 9 -6.92 8.48 -18.31
CA PHE A 9 -7.47 9.59 -17.54
C PHE A 9 -8.13 10.63 -18.44
N GLU A 10 -7.45 11.09 -19.49
CA GLU A 10 -8.01 12.04 -20.47
C GLU A 10 -9.24 11.49 -21.17
N GLY A 11 -9.25 10.18 -21.47
CA GLY A 11 -10.43 9.50 -22.02
C GLY A 11 -11.62 9.49 -21.06
N VAL A 12 -11.40 9.35 -19.75
CA VAL A 12 -12.44 9.47 -18.72
C VAL A 12 -12.94 10.91 -18.62
N VAL A 13 -12.03 11.90 -18.61
CA VAL A 13 -12.40 13.33 -18.60
C VAL A 13 -13.32 13.67 -19.77
N ASP A 14 -13.02 13.18 -20.96
CA ASP A 14 -13.84 13.44 -22.16
C ASP A 14 -15.26 12.87 -22.04
N ARG A 15 -15.48 11.84 -21.23
CA ARG A 15 -16.78 11.17 -21.04
C ARG A 15 -17.59 11.75 -19.89
N VAL A 16 -16.92 12.12 -18.79
CA VAL A 16 -17.60 12.54 -17.55
C VAL A 16 -16.99 13.81 -16.95
N PRO A 17 -16.81 14.90 -17.73
CA PRO A 17 -16.06 16.09 -17.33
C PRO A 17 -16.61 16.80 -16.08
N GLU A 18 -17.92 16.78 -15.89
CA GLU A 18 -18.60 17.52 -14.80
C GLU A 18 -18.77 16.68 -13.51
N ARG A 19 -18.36 15.39 -13.51
CA ARG A 19 -18.36 14.59 -12.28
C ARG A 19 -17.29 15.09 -11.31
N GLU A 20 -17.59 15.06 -10.01
CA GLU A 20 -16.58 15.28 -8.98
C GLU A 20 -15.50 14.20 -9.06
N ALA A 21 -14.23 14.61 -9.22
CA ALA A 21 -13.08 13.70 -9.25
C ALA A 21 -12.42 13.58 -7.88
N VAL A 22 -12.24 14.71 -7.19
CA VAL A 22 -11.49 14.78 -5.92
C VAL A 22 -12.19 15.69 -4.93
N VAL A 23 -12.18 15.28 -3.66
CA VAL A 23 -12.61 16.10 -2.51
C VAL A 23 -11.52 16.06 -1.44
N TYR A 24 -11.13 17.26 -0.97
CA TYR A 24 -10.18 17.47 0.11
C TYR A 24 -10.68 18.61 1.01
N GLY A 25 -11.18 18.27 2.18
CA GLY A 25 -11.82 19.24 3.09
C GLY A 25 -13.04 19.92 2.46
N SER A 26 -12.90 21.21 2.15
CA SER A 26 -13.93 22.00 1.45
C SER A 26 -13.69 22.13 -0.06
N THR A 27 -12.51 21.77 -0.54
CA THR A 27 -12.13 21.87 -1.95
C THR A 27 -12.67 20.67 -2.72
N ARG A 28 -13.32 20.96 -3.85
CA ARG A 28 -13.89 19.97 -4.76
C ARG A 28 -13.44 20.27 -6.17
N LEU A 29 -12.95 19.27 -6.88
CA LEU A 29 -12.60 19.39 -8.29
C LEU A 29 -13.41 18.39 -9.11
N THR A 30 -13.96 18.85 -10.20
CA THR A 30 -14.49 17.99 -11.27
C THR A 30 -13.34 17.33 -12.05
N TYR A 31 -13.65 16.30 -12.84
CA TYR A 31 -12.68 15.68 -13.75
C TYR A 31 -12.05 16.71 -14.69
N LYS A 32 -12.87 17.64 -15.25
CA LYS A 32 -12.42 18.73 -16.11
C LYS A 32 -11.46 19.69 -15.41
N GLU A 33 -11.77 20.07 -14.16
CA GLU A 33 -10.92 20.98 -13.39
C GLU A 33 -9.60 20.30 -13.01
N LEU A 34 -9.63 19.03 -12.58
CA LEU A 34 -8.42 18.26 -12.29
C LEU A 34 -7.56 18.07 -13.56
N ASP A 35 -8.18 17.80 -14.72
CA ASP A 35 -7.49 17.71 -16.00
C ASP A 35 -6.81 19.05 -16.38
N ALA A 36 -7.53 20.16 -16.26
CA ALA A 36 -7.00 21.49 -16.54
C ALA A 36 -5.78 21.82 -15.67
N ARG A 37 -5.85 21.58 -14.35
CA ARG A 37 -4.75 21.80 -13.42
C ARG A 37 -3.57 20.87 -13.69
N SER A 38 -3.84 19.61 -13.99
CA SER A 38 -2.80 18.64 -14.38
C SER A 38 -2.14 19.01 -15.72
N ASN A 39 -2.88 19.58 -16.67
CA ASN A 39 -2.33 20.09 -17.93
C ASN A 39 -1.42 21.30 -17.68
N LYS A 40 -1.81 22.22 -16.80
CA LYS A 40 -0.93 23.33 -16.36
C LYS A 40 0.36 22.81 -15.75
N ALA A 41 0.27 21.84 -14.84
CA ALA A 41 1.45 21.22 -14.24
C ALA A 41 2.36 20.57 -15.30
N ALA A 42 1.80 19.84 -16.26
CA ALA A 42 2.56 19.24 -17.36
C ALA A 42 3.25 20.28 -18.25
N ASN A 43 2.56 21.39 -18.58
CA ASN A 43 3.13 22.48 -19.36
C ASN A 43 4.24 23.22 -18.59
N ALA A 44 4.08 23.41 -17.28
CA ALA A 44 5.10 23.96 -16.41
C ALA A 44 6.35 23.08 -16.35
N LEU A 45 6.19 21.77 -16.13
CA LEU A 45 7.28 20.79 -16.15
C LEU A 45 8.06 20.83 -17.48
N LYS A 46 7.34 20.90 -18.61
CA LYS A 46 7.96 21.02 -19.93
C LYS A 46 8.82 22.30 -20.06
N LYS A 47 8.35 23.43 -19.50
CA LYS A 47 9.13 24.68 -19.49
C LYS A 47 10.38 24.62 -18.61
N LEU A 48 10.33 23.86 -17.52
CA LEU A 48 11.50 23.55 -16.69
C LEU A 48 12.51 22.63 -17.40
N GLY A 49 12.19 22.16 -18.59
CA GLY A 49 13.08 21.28 -19.37
C GLY A 49 12.92 19.79 -19.10
N ILE A 50 11.92 19.43 -18.30
CA ILE A 50 11.54 18.04 -18.04
C ILE A 50 11.08 17.36 -19.33
N LYS A 51 11.49 16.12 -19.53
CA LYS A 51 11.26 15.34 -20.75
C LYS A 51 10.66 13.99 -20.44
N LYS A 52 10.24 13.27 -21.47
CA LYS A 52 9.86 11.86 -21.38
C LYS A 52 10.98 11.07 -20.69
N GLY A 53 10.61 10.34 -19.65
CA GLY A 53 11.53 9.54 -18.83
C GLY A 53 12.28 10.30 -17.74
N SER A 54 12.15 11.66 -17.61
CA SER A 54 12.67 12.40 -16.47
C SER A 54 11.95 12.01 -15.18
N HIS A 55 12.66 12.00 -14.06
CA HIS A 55 12.12 11.62 -12.77
C HIS A 55 11.79 12.82 -11.89
N ILE A 56 10.56 12.87 -11.37
CA ILE A 56 10.00 13.98 -10.61
C ILE A 56 9.66 13.52 -9.19
N GLY A 57 10.37 14.03 -8.19
CA GLY A 57 10.11 13.71 -6.79
C GLY A 57 8.87 14.41 -6.26
N ILE A 58 8.01 13.68 -5.53
CA ILE A 58 6.86 14.25 -4.80
C ILE A 58 7.02 13.94 -3.32
N TYR A 59 7.28 14.98 -2.52
CA TYR A 59 7.59 14.92 -1.10
C TYR A 59 6.55 15.69 -0.29
N ALA A 60 5.39 15.09 -0.11
CA ALA A 60 4.23 15.74 0.49
C ALA A 60 3.32 14.75 1.24
N PHE A 61 2.54 15.25 2.20
CA PHE A 61 1.35 14.55 2.69
C PHE A 61 0.28 14.47 1.59
N ASN A 62 -0.79 13.72 1.86
CA ASN A 62 -1.92 13.66 0.93
C ASN A 62 -2.54 15.05 0.75
N CYS A 63 -2.57 15.53 -0.48
CA CYS A 63 -3.18 16.79 -0.89
C CYS A 63 -3.59 16.68 -2.36
N ILE A 64 -4.32 17.68 -2.85
CA ILE A 64 -4.76 17.72 -4.25
C ILE A 64 -3.55 17.90 -5.18
N GLU A 65 -2.62 18.77 -4.80
CA GLU A 65 -1.41 19.07 -5.56
C GLU A 65 -0.58 17.81 -5.84
N TRP A 66 -0.55 16.87 -4.89
CA TRP A 66 0.11 15.57 -5.10
C TRP A 66 -0.44 14.85 -6.33
N LEU A 67 -1.76 14.84 -6.48
CA LEU A 67 -2.44 14.18 -7.61
C LEU A 67 -2.29 14.97 -8.92
N GLU A 68 -2.32 16.30 -8.86
CA GLU A 68 -2.11 17.17 -10.02
C GLU A 68 -0.70 17.02 -10.59
N ILE A 69 0.30 16.97 -9.71
CA ILE A 69 1.70 16.76 -10.08
C ILE A 69 1.89 15.37 -10.67
N MET A 70 1.34 14.34 -10.03
CA MET A 70 1.40 12.95 -10.52
C MET A 70 0.80 12.84 -11.92
N LEU A 71 -0.43 13.32 -12.12
CA LEU A 71 -1.11 13.29 -13.41
C LEU A 71 -0.39 14.15 -14.45
N GLY A 72 0.06 15.36 -14.07
CA GLY A 72 0.84 16.24 -14.94
C GLY A 72 2.15 15.61 -15.40
N THR A 73 2.80 14.87 -14.51
CA THR A 73 4.03 14.13 -14.82
C THR A 73 3.76 13.02 -15.83
N TYR A 74 2.69 12.23 -15.68
CA TYR A 74 2.30 11.21 -16.66
C TYR A 74 1.92 11.82 -18.02
N LYS A 75 1.26 12.99 -18.04
CA LYS A 75 0.89 13.67 -19.29
C LYS A 75 2.11 14.05 -20.13
N LEU A 76 3.26 14.26 -19.51
CA LEU A 76 4.55 14.52 -20.17
C LEU A 76 5.35 13.22 -20.42
N CYS A 77 4.84 12.04 -20.07
CA CYS A 77 5.57 10.77 -20.04
C CYS A 77 6.84 10.81 -19.17
N ALA A 78 6.89 11.70 -18.18
CA ALA A 78 7.86 11.68 -17.11
C ALA A 78 7.38 10.74 -15.98
N ILE A 79 8.23 10.48 -15.00
CA ILE A 79 8.04 9.44 -14.00
C ILE A 79 7.94 10.09 -12.61
N PRO A 80 6.76 10.08 -11.96
CA PRO A 80 6.64 10.56 -10.59
C PRO A 80 7.28 9.56 -9.63
N ILE A 81 8.14 10.07 -8.75
CA ILE A 81 8.84 9.33 -7.70
C ILE A 81 8.22 9.69 -6.36
N ASN A 82 7.62 8.72 -5.71
CA ASN A 82 7.07 8.89 -4.37
C ASN A 82 8.17 8.95 -3.32
N ILE A 83 8.17 10.01 -2.50
CA ILE A 83 9.15 10.21 -1.43
C ILE A 83 8.43 10.08 -0.08
N ASN A 84 8.96 9.22 0.79
CA ASN A 84 8.42 9.04 2.12
C ASN A 84 8.75 10.26 3.00
N TYR A 85 7.73 10.99 3.43
CA TYR A 85 7.87 12.22 4.23
C TYR A 85 8.46 11.99 5.65
N ARG A 86 8.57 10.74 6.09
CA ARG A 86 9.17 10.39 7.39
C ARG A 86 10.67 10.15 7.32
N TYR A 87 11.24 10.07 6.12
CA TYR A 87 12.68 9.84 5.98
C TYR A 87 13.49 10.92 6.69
N VAL A 88 14.56 10.48 7.33
CA VAL A 88 15.64 11.35 7.77
C VAL A 88 16.49 11.78 6.58
N GLU A 89 17.32 12.78 6.74
CA GLU A 89 18.06 13.41 5.64
C GLU A 89 18.90 12.43 4.82
N GLU A 90 19.57 11.49 5.47
CA GLU A 90 20.37 10.47 4.78
C GLU A 90 19.53 9.52 3.92
N GLU A 91 18.36 9.08 4.39
CA GLU A 91 17.44 8.24 3.62
C GLU A 91 16.83 9.03 2.46
N LEU A 92 16.49 10.30 2.71
CA LEU A 92 15.95 11.22 1.70
C LEU A 92 16.97 11.48 0.60
N LYS A 93 18.21 11.80 0.96
CA LYS A 93 19.33 11.99 0.05
C LYS A 93 19.57 10.75 -0.79
N TYR A 94 19.66 9.58 -0.14
CA TYR A 94 19.82 8.31 -0.85
C TYR A 94 18.72 8.08 -1.89
N LEU A 95 17.45 8.27 -1.52
CA LEU A 95 16.35 8.02 -2.45
C LEU A 95 16.41 8.96 -3.64
N ILE A 96 16.59 10.26 -3.41
CA ILE A 96 16.63 11.28 -4.46
C ILE A 96 17.78 11.01 -5.44
N ASP A 97 18.96 10.67 -4.93
CA ASP A 97 20.14 10.34 -5.74
C ASP A 97 19.94 9.02 -6.51
N ASN A 98 19.53 7.96 -5.80
CA ASN A 98 19.28 6.65 -6.43
C ASN A 98 18.21 6.73 -7.51
N ALA A 99 17.18 7.53 -7.30
CA ALA A 99 16.07 7.72 -8.23
C ALA A 99 16.38 8.71 -9.37
N ASP A 100 17.57 9.31 -9.46
CA ASP A 100 17.90 10.32 -10.45
C ASP A 100 16.86 11.45 -10.56
N VAL A 101 16.38 11.94 -9.43
CA VAL A 101 15.36 12.99 -9.40
C VAL A 101 15.91 14.30 -9.95
N GLU A 102 15.25 14.86 -10.98
CA GLU A 102 15.67 16.09 -11.65
C GLU A 102 14.95 17.34 -11.09
N ALA A 103 13.68 17.18 -10.67
CA ALA A 103 12.89 18.21 -10.00
C ALA A 103 12.16 17.63 -8.81
N ILE A 104 11.99 18.40 -7.73
CA ILE A 104 11.26 17.98 -6.54
C ILE A 104 10.14 18.95 -6.20
N PHE A 105 8.95 18.40 -6.00
CA PHE A 105 7.79 19.08 -5.44
C PHE A 105 7.67 18.71 -3.97
N TYR A 106 7.72 19.68 -3.07
CA TYR A 106 7.72 19.42 -1.64
C TYR A 106 6.83 20.39 -0.87
N GLN A 107 6.16 19.89 0.16
CA GLN A 107 5.42 20.76 1.08
C GLN A 107 6.37 21.62 1.91
N LYS A 108 5.96 22.87 2.14
CA LYS A 108 6.76 23.90 2.79
C LYS A 108 7.36 23.47 4.13
N GLN A 109 6.64 22.68 4.91
CA GLN A 109 7.12 22.12 6.18
C GLN A 109 8.41 21.27 6.05
N PHE A 110 8.73 20.79 4.86
CA PHE A 110 9.93 19.97 4.59
C PHE A 110 11.12 20.77 4.06
N SER A 111 10.98 22.08 3.91
CA SER A 111 11.99 22.96 3.33
C SER A 111 13.38 22.78 3.95
N THR A 112 13.46 22.75 5.28
CA THR A 112 14.74 22.60 5.99
C THR A 112 15.46 21.31 5.61
N LYS A 113 14.75 20.18 5.54
CA LYS A 113 15.38 18.90 5.15
C LYS A 113 15.93 18.94 3.72
N ILE A 114 15.15 19.53 2.78
CA ILE A 114 15.60 19.68 1.39
C ILE A 114 16.80 20.63 1.31
N ASN A 115 16.77 21.74 2.03
CA ASN A 115 17.85 22.71 2.03
C ASN A 115 19.17 22.12 2.55
N ASN A 116 19.10 21.23 3.55
CA ASN A 116 20.28 20.59 4.14
C ASN A 116 20.97 19.58 3.20
N ILE A 117 20.26 19.01 2.22
CA ILE A 117 20.79 17.94 1.37
C ILE A 117 20.99 18.33 -0.10
N LYS A 118 20.41 19.47 -0.56
CA LYS A 118 20.36 19.85 -1.97
C LYS A 118 21.72 19.94 -2.65
N ASP A 119 22.74 20.42 -1.93
CA ASP A 119 24.07 20.65 -2.48
C ASP A 119 24.82 19.33 -2.77
N ASP A 120 24.35 18.21 -2.20
CA ASP A 120 24.88 16.87 -2.44
C ASP A 120 24.16 16.13 -3.59
N LEU A 121 23.19 16.76 -4.25
CA LEU A 121 22.30 16.16 -5.25
C LEU A 121 22.46 16.82 -6.63
N PRO A 122 23.49 16.47 -7.40
CA PRO A 122 23.88 17.20 -8.63
C PRO A 122 22.87 17.10 -9.77
N LEU A 123 21.98 16.10 -9.77
CA LEU A 123 20.92 15.97 -10.77
C LEU A 123 19.67 16.77 -10.43
N LEU A 124 19.45 17.08 -9.15
CA LEU A 124 18.29 17.83 -8.67
C LEU A 124 18.48 19.32 -8.94
N LYS A 125 17.71 19.87 -9.89
CA LYS A 125 17.88 21.24 -10.39
C LYS A 125 16.75 22.17 -9.97
N ASP A 126 15.51 21.65 -9.97
CA ASP A 126 14.32 22.44 -9.75
C ASP A 126 13.65 22.08 -8.43
N PHE A 127 13.38 23.11 -7.64
CA PHE A 127 12.74 22.99 -6.33
C PHE A 127 11.42 23.73 -6.38
N VAL A 128 10.31 22.99 -6.21
CA VAL A 128 8.96 23.56 -6.26
C VAL A 128 8.27 23.35 -4.92
N CYS A 129 7.94 24.45 -4.25
CA CYS A 129 7.30 24.44 -2.95
C CYS A 129 5.77 24.39 -3.10
N ILE A 130 5.14 23.45 -2.41
CA ILE A 130 3.69 23.37 -2.21
C ILE A 130 3.39 24.07 -0.89
N ASN A 131 2.56 25.11 -0.92
CA ASN A 131 2.16 25.84 0.28
C ASN A 131 1.16 24.99 1.09
N ASP A 132 1.58 24.53 2.26
CA ASP A 132 0.78 23.72 3.18
C ASP A 132 0.23 24.51 4.39
N GLY A 133 0.33 25.84 4.34
CA GLY A 133 -0.12 26.74 5.40
C GLY A 133 0.80 26.80 6.62
N THR A 134 1.93 26.07 6.62
CA THR A 134 2.94 26.14 7.70
C THR A 134 3.91 27.32 7.49
N ASP A 135 4.58 27.74 8.55
CA ASP A 135 5.64 28.76 8.42
C ASP A 135 6.86 28.21 7.67
N GLY A 136 7.05 26.91 7.70
CA GLY A 136 8.09 26.15 6.99
C GLY A 136 9.49 26.63 7.36
N GLY A 137 10.45 26.07 7.74
CA GLY A 137 11.80 26.55 8.07
C GLY A 137 12.47 27.34 6.93
N ASP A 138 13.79 27.25 6.84
CA ASP A 138 14.57 27.91 5.78
C ASP A 138 14.13 27.41 4.40
N ILE A 139 13.47 28.25 3.65
CA ILE A 139 13.03 27.97 2.28
C ILE A 139 14.28 27.80 1.40
N VAL A 140 14.24 26.84 0.48
CA VAL A 140 15.31 26.65 -0.49
C VAL A 140 15.48 27.92 -1.33
N GLU A 141 16.70 28.42 -1.45
CA GLU A 141 16.99 29.58 -2.28
C GLU A 141 16.62 29.29 -3.74
N ASN A 142 15.96 30.25 -4.39
CA ASN A 142 15.44 30.13 -5.76
C ASN A 142 14.37 29.04 -5.96
N ASN A 143 13.67 28.62 -4.89
CA ASN A 143 12.53 27.74 -5.07
C ASN A 143 11.40 28.44 -5.85
N LEU A 144 10.62 27.64 -6.58
CA LEU A 144 9.38 28.06 -7.23
C LEU A 144 8.20 27.75 -6.30
N ASP A 145 7.17 28.61 -6.33
CA ASP A 145 5.88 28.29 -5.71
C ASP A 145 5.01 27.51 -6.70
N PHE A 146 4.37 26.42 -6.28
CA PHE A 146 3.60 25.57 -7.19
C PHE A 146 2.44 26.29 -7.85
N GLU A 147 1.64 27.04 -7.09
CA GLU A 147 0.49 27.78 -7.64
C GLU A 147 0.96 28.90 -8.58
N GLY A 148 2.03 29.61 -8.20
CA GLY A 148 2.65 30.62 -9.06
C GLY A 148 3.22 30.02 -10.35
N LEU A 149 3.83 28.84 -10.27
CA LEU A 149 4.39 28.12 -11.40
C LEU A 149 3.32 27.74 -12.43
N ILE A 150 2.16 27.26 -11.98
CA ILE A 150 1.08 26.80 -12.88
C ILE A 150 0.10 27.92 -13.27
N ALA A 151 0.09 29.08 -12.58
CA ALA A 151 -0.95 30.10 -12.69
C ALA A 151 -1.23 30.54 -14.14
N ASN A 152 -0.17 30.76 -14.92
CA ASN A 152 -0.25 31.27 -16.30
C ASN A 152 0.03 30.18 -17.35
N GLU A 153 0.04 28.91 -16.96
CA GLU A 153 0.28 27.82 -17.89
C GLU A 153 -0.97 27.45 -18.67
N SER A 154 -0.75 26.87 -19.86
CA SER A 154 -1.83 26.40 -20.72
C SER A 154 -2.58 25.22 -20.09
N GLU A 155 -3.91 25.25 -20.20
CA GLU A 155 -4.79 24.14 -19.86
C GLU A 155 -4.88 23.09 -20.99
N SER A 156 -4.24 23.36 -22.13
CA SER A 156 -4.26 22.45 -23.27
C SER A 156 -3.42 21.21 -23.02
N ARG A 157 -3.94 20.06 -23.41
CA ARG A 157 -3.23 18.79 -23.37
C ARG A 157 -1.96 18.83 -24.19
N LEU A 158 -0.89 18.22 -23.70
CA LEU A 158 0.35 18.08 -24.45
C LEU A 158 0.20 17.01 -25.54
N MET A 159 0.72 17.35 -26.72
CA MET A 159 0.87 16.38 -27.81
C MET A 159 2.21 15.65 -27.64
N VAL A 160 2.18 14.55 -26.88
CA VAL A 160 3.33 13.70 -26.59
C VAL A 160 2.99 12.28 -27.03
N GLU A 161 3.93 11.59 -27.65
CA GLU A 161 3.79 10.18 -28.00
C GLU A 161 3.86 9.34 -26.72
N ARG A 162 2.74 8.79 -26.33
CA ARG A 162 2.57 7.93 -25.15
C ARG A 162 2.57 6.46 -25.57
N SER A 163 2.93 5.58 -24.65
CA SER A 163 3.01 4.13 -24.90
C SER A 163 2.65 3.35 -23.62
N GLY A 164 2.15 2.14 -23.79
CA GLY A 164 2.03 1.16 -22.69
C GLY A 164 3.39 0.74 -22.12
N ASP A 165 4.48 1.01 -22.85
CA ASP A 165 5.85 0.77 -22.39
C ASP A 165 6.45 1.92 -21.57
N ASP A 166 5.76 3.06 -21.43
CA ASP A 166 6.16 4.13 -20.53
C ASP A 166 6.25 3.58 -19.09
N GLN A 167 7.12 4.15 -18.28
CA GLN A 167 7.43 3.58 -16.97
C GLN A 167 6.61 4.20 -15.84
N TYR A 168 6.27 3.36 -14.89
CA TYR A 168 5.83 3.71 -13.54
C TYR A 168 6.86 3.15 -12.56
N ILE A 169 7.40 4.00 -11.69
CA ILE A 169 8.37 3.57 -10.68
C ILE A 169 7.81 3.87 -9.29
N LEU A 170 7.73 2.82 -8.45
CA LEU A 170 7.29 2.94 -7.07
C LEU A 170 8.44 2.63 -6.12
N TYR A 171 8.90 3.63 -5.38
CA TYR A 171 9.87 3.42 -4.31
C TYR A 171 9.21 2.85 -3.08
N THR A 172 9.77 1.76 -2.55
CA THR A 172 9.25 1.06 -1.39
C THR A 172 10.30 0.95 -0.31
N GLY A 173 9.92 1.20 0.94
CA GLY A 173 10.76 0.87 2.10
C GLY A 173 10.83 -0.65 2.23
N GLY A 174 12.01 -1.22 2.05
CA GLY A 174 12.25 -2.63 2.32
C GLY A 174 12.30 -2.91 3.83
N THR A 175 11.87 -4.09 4.26
CA THR A 175 12.02 -4.54 5.66
C THR A 175 13.50 -4.77 6.04
N THR A 176 14.41 -4.74 5.06
CA THR A 176 15.82 -5.17 5.22
C THR A 176 16.81 -4.26 4.50
N GLY A 177 16.56 -2.96 4.34
CA GLY A 177 17.54 -2.08 3.69
C GLY A 177 16.97 -0.79 3.13
N MET A 178 17.79 -0.07 2.38
CA MET A 178 17.44 1.20 1.73
C MET A 178 16.29 1.03 0.73
N PRO A 179 15.48 2.08 0.50
CA PRO A 179 14.36 2.04 -0.43
C PRO A 179 14.78 1.65 -1.83
N LYS A 180 13.92 0.90 -2.55
CA LYS A 180 14.14 0.48 -3.92
C LYS A 180 12.98 0.86 -4.82
N GLY A 181 13.28 1.31 -6.02
CA GLY A 181 12.30 1.63 -7.05
C GLY A 181 11.86 0.36 -7.79
N VAL A 182 10.60 -0.02 -7.70
CA VAL A 182 10.01 -1.10 -8.48
C VAL A 182 9.53 -0.54 -9.81
N VAL A 183 10.10 -1.01 -10.90
CA VAL A 183 9.85 -0.51 -12.26
C VAL A 183 8.78 -1.36 -12.94
N TRP A 184 7.67 -0.73 -13.31
CA TRP A 184 6.59 -1.33 -14.09
C TRP A 184 6.51 -0.72 -15.48
N ARG A 185 6.05 -1.49 -16.47
CA ARG A 185 5.46 -0.91 -17.68
C ARG A 185 4.09 -0.31 -17.33
N MET A 186 3.72 0.77 -17.98
CA MET A 186 2.45 1.43 -17.71
C MET A 186 1.25 0.51 -17.98
N GLU A 187 1.25 -0.23 -19.08
CA GLU A 187 0.21 -1.22 -19.36
C GLU A 187 0.11 -2.26 -18.24
N ASP A 188 1.23 -2.80 -17.76
CA ASP A 188 1.23 -3.84 -16.72
C ASP A 188 0.64 -3.33 -15.38
N VAL A 189 0.99 -2.11 -14.97
CA VAL A 189 0.43 -1.53 -13.74
C VAL A 189 -1.05 -1.18 -13.90
N LEU A 190 -1.49 -0.72 -15.07
CA LEU A 190 -2.90 -0.47 -15.35
C LEU A 190 -3.73 -1.75 -15.29
N MET A 191 -3.26 -2.84 -15.89
CA MET A 191 -3.94 -4.13 -15.85
C MET A 191 -4.00 -4.71 -14.44
N THR A 192 -2.90 -4.61 -13.69
CA THR A 192 -2.78 -5.24 -12.37
C THR A 192 -3.42 -4.41 -11.27
N LEU A 193 -3.30 -3.09 -11.31
CA LEU A 193 -3.53 -2.17 -10.18
C LEU A 193 -4.43 -0.98 -10.54
N GLY A 194 -4.60 -0.68 -11.83
CA GLY A 194 -5.41 0.43 -12.31
C GLY A 194 -6.85 0.07 -12.67
N GLY A 195 -7.24 -1.20 -12.54
CA GLY A 195 -8.58 -1.67 -12.89
C GLY A 195 -8.77 -2.00 -14.38
N GLY A 196 -7.67 -2.23 -15.12
CA GLY A 196 -7.69 -2.64 -16.53
C GLY A 196 -8.14 -4.09 -16.77
N ILE A 197 -8.28 -4.86 -15.68
CA ILE A 197 -8.99 -6.16 -15.69
C ILE A 197 -10.34 -5.96 -15.01
N ASP A 198 -11.41 -6.41 -15.66
CA ASP A 198 -12.76 -6.37 -15.11
C ASP A 198 -12.87 -7.29 -13.89
N ALA A 199 -13.33 -6.75 -12.76
CA ALA A 199 -13.38 -7.49 -11.50
C ALA A 199 -14.46 -8.60 -11.47
N VAL A 200 -15.45 -8.53 -12.37
CA VAL A 200 -16.56 -9.50 -12.43
C VAL A 200 -16.23 -10.65 -13.38
N THR A 201 -15.73 -10.33 -14.56
CA THR A 201 -15.42 -11.33 -15.59
C THR A 201 -14.00 -11.89 -15.48
N GLY A 202 -13.08 -11.16 -14.85
CA GLY A 202 -11.65 -11.49 -14.81
C GLY A 202 -10.94 -11.26 -16.15
N GLU A 203 -11.60 -10.64 -17.13
CA GLU A 203 -11.05 -10.37 -18.45
C GLU A 203 -10.45 -8.96 -18.54
N LYS A 204 -9.40 -8.82 -19.32
CA LYS A 204 -8.81 -7.52 -19.59
C LYS A 204 -9.67 -6.74 -20.59
N TYR A 205 -9.78 -5.44 -20.39
CA TYR A 205 -10.43 -4.57 -21.38
C TYR A 205 -9.66 -4.64 -22.71
N PRO A 206 -10.37 -4.85 -23.84
CA PRO A 206 -9.74 -5.15 -25.12
C PRO A 206 -9.00 -3.94 -25.73
N THR A 207 -9.44 -2.73 -25.41
CA THR A 207 -8.83 -1.47 -25.89
C THR A 207 -8.79 -0.42 -24.79
N PRO A 208 -7.90 0.59 -24.88
CA PRO A 208 -7.89 1.73 -23.98
C PRO A 208 -9.22 2.48 -23.91
N GLU A 209 -9.94 2.60 -25.05
CA GLU A 209 -11.26 3.23 -25.12
C GLU A 209 -12.29 2.43 -24.31
N ALA A 210 -12.33 1.10 -24.47
CA ALA A 210 -13.21 0.23 -23.70
C ALA A 210 -12.89 0.30 -22.19
N PHE A 211 -11.63 0.47 -21.81
CA PHE A 211 -11.26 0.70 -20.44
C PHE A 211 -11.76 2.05 -19.93
N ALA A 212 -11.60 3.12 -20.70
CA ALA A 212 -12.13 4.44 -20.33
C ALA A 212 -13.66 4.47 -20.26
N ASP A 213 -14.38 3.67 -21.08
CA ASP A 213 -15.85 3.56 -21.06
C ASP A 213 -16.40 3.02 -19.73
N LYS A 214 -15.57 2.36 -18.91
CA LYS A 214 -15.92 1.93 -17.56
C LYS A 214 -16.49 3.08 -16.71
N CYS A 215 -16.02 4.30 -16.91
CA CYS A 215 -16.51 5.48 -16.20
C CYS A 215 -17.99 5.82 -16.47
N LEU A 216 -18.62 5.26 -17.49
CA LEU A 216 -20.03 5.51 -17.81
C LEU A 216 -21.00 4.85 -16.82
N GLN A 217 -20.51 3.95 -15.97
CA GLN A 217 -21.27 3.36 -14.87
C GLN A 217 -21.55 4.39 -13.76
N ASP A 218 -22.37 4.00 -12.78
CA ASP A 218 -22.64 4.84 -11.62
C ASP A 218 -21.37 5.19 -10.86
N GLN A 219 -21.32 6.43 -10.37
CA GLN A 219 -20.15 6.93 -9.69
C GLN A 219 -20.00 6.32 -8.29
N THR A 220 -18.91 5.64 -8.04
CA THR A 220 -18.49 5.22 -6.69
C THR A 220 -17.73 6.35 -5.98
N VAL A 221 -17.89 6.42 -4.67
CA VAL A 221 -17.13 7.33 -3.80
C VAL A 221 -16.12 6.51 -3.00
N ALA A 222 -14.85 6.77 -3.20
CA ALA A 222 -13.75 6.06 -2.56
C ALA A 222 -12.99 6.96 -1.58
N LEU A 223 -12.62 6.42 -0.42
CA LEU A 223 -11.74 7.05 0.57
C LEU A 223 -10.55 6.14 0.83
N ALA A 224 -9.34 6.59 0.45
CA ALA A 224 -8.10 5.91 0.76
C ALA A 224 -7.42 6.59 1.95
N LEU A 225 -7.24 5.86 3.05
CA LEU A 225 -6.59 6.40 4.25
C LEU A 225 -5.06 6.27 4.21
N ALA A 226 -4.55 5.45 3.31
CA ALA A 226 -3.11 5.32 3.10
C ALA A 226 -2.51 6.61 2.53
N PRO A 227 -1.26 6.95 2.89
CA PRO A 227 -0.53 8.03 2.24
C PRO A 227 -0.22 7.75 0.77
N PHE A 228 -0.28 8.77 -0.11
CA PHE A 228 0.09 8.66 -1.53
C PHE A 228 1.58 8.33 -1.76
N MET A 229 2.41 8.50 -0.75
CA MET A 229 3.78 7.99 -0.80
C MET A 229 3.86 6.45 -0.84
N HIS A 230 2.74 5.74 -0.68
CA HIS A 230 2.64 4.28 -0.77
C HIS A 230 1.79 3.84 -1.95
N GLY A 231 2.16 2.71 -2.55
CA GLY A 231 1.48 2.15 -3.71
C GLY A 231 -0.02 1.94 -3.51
N GLY A 232 -0.45 1.48 -2.34
CA GLY A 232 -1.87 1.22 -2.06
C GLY A 232 -2.78 2.44 -2.30
N ALA A 233 -2.37 3.64 -1.88
CA ALA A 233 -3.13 4.86 -2.13
C ALA A 233 -3.04 5.35 -3.58
N GLN A 234 -1.87 5.21 -4.22
CA GLN A 234 -1.72 5.54 -5.64
C GLN A 234 -2.61 4.64 -6.52
N TRP A 235 -2.64 3.34 -6.23
CA TRP A 235 -3.47 2.39 -6.97
C TRP A 235 -4.96 2.61 -6.71
N GLN A 236 -5.33 3.03 -5.50
CA GLN A 236 -6.70 3.46 -5.23
C GLN A 236 -7.06 4.71 -6.04
N SER A 237 -6.14 5.68 -6.18
CA SER A 237 -6.35 6.85 -7.03
C SER A 237 -6.47 6.48 -8.51
N PHE A 238 -5.66 5.53 -9.00
CA PHE A 238 -5.77 4.99 -10.36
C PHE A 238 -7.14 4.36 -10.59
N ASN A 239 -7.56 3.43 -9.70
CA ASN A 239 -8.89 2.83 -9.80
C ASN A 239 -10.00 3.88 -9.79
N SER A 240 -9.87 4.91 -8.95
CA SER A 240 -10.86 5.98 -8.88
C SER A 240 -10.91 6.78 -10.18
N PHE A 241 -9.77 7.28 -10.64
CA PHE A 241 -9.73 8.15 -11.82
C PHE A 241 -10.05 7.44 -13.12
N PHE A 242 -9.57 6.19 -13.29
CA PHE A 242 -9.83 5.42 -14.51
C PHE A 242 -11.21 4.77 -14.55
N SER A 243 -11.94 4.81 -13.43
CA SER A 243 -13.34 4.35 -13.35
C SER A 243 -14.36 5.49 -13.24
N GLY A 244 -13.93 6.75 -13.31
CA GLY A 244 -14.83 7.90 -13.14
C GLY A 244 -15.39 8.05 -11.73
N TRP A 245 -14.71 7.53 -10.70
CA TRP A 245 -15.12 7.60 -9.31
C TRP A 245 -14.73 8.93 -8.67
N LYS A 246 -15.32 9.22 -7.52
CA LYS A 246 -14.92 10.34 -6.67
C LYS A 246 -13.91 9.84 -5.62
N LEU A 247 -12.72 10.42 -5.60
CA LEU A 247 -11.71 10.17 -4.59
C LEU A 247 -11.83 11.20 -3.46
N VAL A 248 -12.09 10.75 -2.26
CA VAL A 248 -12.05 11.58 -1.05
C VAL A 248 -10.69 11.41 -0.38
N ILE A 249 -10.07 12.50 0.00
CA ILE A 249 -8.80 12.54 0.70
C ILE A 249 -9.06 13.02 2.13
N ASN A 250 -8.51 12.32 3.13
CA ASN A 250 -8.48 12.80 4.50
C ASN A 250 -7.61 14.06 4.58
N ASP A 251 -8.19 15.18 5.02
CA ASP A 251 -7.54 16.48 5.12
C ASP A 251 -6.86 16.74 6.48
N GLN A 252 -6.92 15.76 7.40
CA GLN A 252 -6.21 15.84 8.67
C GLN A 252 -4.80 15.26 8.54
N ALA A 253 -3.83 15.93 9.15
CA ALA A 253 -2.44 15.47 9.19
C ALA A 253 -2.26 14.20 10.03
N SER A 254 -3.14 13.96 11.01
CA SER A 254 -3.17 12.78 11.87
C SER A 254 -4.39 11.91 11.60
N PHE A 255 -4.27 10.63 11.90
CA PHE A 255 -5.39 9.71 11.83
C PHE A 255 -6.33 9.94 13.04
N ASP A 256 -7.58 10.28 12.75
CA ASP A 256 -8.67 10.43 13.72
C ASP A 256 -9.87 9.59 13.27
N ALA A 257 -10.16 8.51 14.00
CA ALA A 257 -11.21 7.56 13.64
C ALA A 257 -12.63 8.16 13.69
N ASP A 258 -12.90 9.06 14.64
CA ASP A 258 -14.19 9.75 14.71
C ASP A 258 -14.39 10.65 13.49
N TYR A 259 -13.36 11.42 13.14
CA TYR A 259 -13.41 12.29 11.96
C TYR A 259 -13.54 11.50 10.65
N ILE A 260 -12.87 10.35 10.55
CA ILE A 260 -13.02 9.47 9.37
C ILE A 260 -14.47 9.01 9.21
N TRP A 261 -15.15 8.61 10.30
CA TRP A 261 -16.57 8.26 10.20
C TRP A 261 -17.47 9.44 9.83
N GLU A 262 -17.14 10.65 10.25
CA GLU A 262 -17.82 11.88 9.80
C GLU A 262 -17.62 12.12 8.29
N ILE A 263 -16.39 11.93 7.76
CA ILE A 263 -16.12 11.99 6.31
C ILE A 263 -16.95 10.93 5.57
N VAL A 264 -16.96 9.67 6.06
CA VAL A 264 -17.72 8.58 5.43
C VAL A 264 -19.20 8.93 5.31
N ALA A 265 -19.79 9.45 6.38
CA ALA A 265 -21.20 9.87 6.39
C ALA A 265 -21.47 11.08 5.48
N LYS A 266 -20.61 12.12 5.56
CA LYS A 266 -20.75 13.38 4.82
C LYS A 266 -20.62 13.19 3.32
N GLU A 267 -19.56 12.48 2.89
CA GLU A 267 -19.25 12.30 1.47
C GLU A 267 -19.96 11.08 0.85
N LYS A 268 -20.70 10.31 1.65
CA LYS A 268 -21.39 9.09 1.23
C LYS A 268 -20.39 8.07 0.65
N VAL A 269 -19.30 7.85 1.37
CA VAL A 269 -18.26 6.91 0.95
C VAL A 269 -18.83 5.51 0.78
N MET A 270 -18.53 4.89 -0.36
CA MET A 270 -18.95 3.54 -0.71
C MET A 270 -17.82 2.52 -0.55
N ASN A 271 -16.58 2.96 -0.76
CA ASN A 271 -15.37 2.14 -0.66
C ASN A 271 -14.35 2.81 0.26
N LEU A 272 -14.10 2.20 1.42
CA LEU A 272 -13.10 2.64 2.39
C LEU A 272 -11.91 1.69 2.36
N THR A 273 -10.70 2.21 2.12
CA THR A 273 -9.47 1.41 2.09
C THR A 273 -8.54 1.81 3.24
N ILE A 274 -8.13 0.79 4.02
CA ILE A 274 -7.24 0.94 5.19
C ILE A 274 -5.95 0.12 5.05
N MET A 275 -5.07 0.24 6.05
CA MET A 275 -3.86 -0.58 6.19
C MET A 275 -3.90 -1.39 7.49
N GLY A 276 -4.52 -2.57 7.44
CA GLY A 276 -4.55 -3.53 8.53
C GLY A 276 -5.10 -3.00 9.85
N ASP A 277 -4.72 -3.67 10.93
CA ASP A 277 -5.19 -3.40 12.29
C ASP A 277 -4.84 -2.00 12.79
N ALA A 278 -3.74 -1.42 12.33
CA ALA A 278 -3.30 -0.08 12.74
C ALA A 278 -4.37 1.00 12.48
N MET A 279 -5.17 0.84 11.43
CA MET A 279 -6.31 1.71 11.14
C MET A 279 -7.64 1.03 11.45
N GLY A 280 -7.75 -0.27 11.21
CA GLY A 280 -8.98 -1.03 11.40
C GLY A 280 -9.46 -1.06 12.84
N ARG A 281 -8.54 -1.18 13.80
CA ARG A 281 -8.91 -1.24 15.23
C ARG A 281 -9.45 0.09 15.74
N PRO A 282 -8.76 1.24 15.59
CA PRO A 282 -9.33 2.52 16.01
C PRO A 282 -10.68 2.84 15.35
N LEU A 283 -10.85 2.50 14.06
CA LEU A 283 -12.14 2.67 13.38
C LEU A 283 -13.21 1.77 13.97
N CYS A 284 -12.89 0.52 14.27
CA CYS A 284 -13.80 -0.42 14.92
C CYS A 284 -14.21 0.08 16.31
N ASP A 285 -13.27 0.57 17.11
CA ASP A 285 -13.49 1.05 18.46
C ASP A 285 -14.35 2.36 18.48
N ALA A 286 -14.21 3.23 17.46
CA ALA A 286 -15.00 4.46 17.31
C ALA A 286 -16.40 4.24 16.71
N LEU A 287 -16.63 3.12 16.00
CA LEU A 287 -17.86 2.87 15.25
C LEU A 287 -19.15 2.94 16.09
N PRO A 288 -19.24 2.37 17.33
CA PRO A 288 -20.42 2.51 18.18
C PRO A 288 -20.75 3.98 18.52
N GLY A 289 -19.70 4.79 18.72
CA GLY A 289 -19.82 6.24 18.97
C GLY A 289 -20.38 6.97 17.75
N ALA A 290 -19.88 6.66 16.57
CA ALA A 290 -20.36 7.23 15.31
C ALA A 290 -21.85 6.94 15.06
N LEU A 291 -22.26 5.69 15.24
CA LEU A 291 -23.67 5.29 15.12
C LEU A 291 -24.56 5.97 16.18
N LYS A 292 -24.09 6.10 17.43
CA LYS A 292 -24.80 6.82 18.48
C LYS A 292 -24.95 8.32 18.20
N LYS A 293 -23.98 8.94 17.52
CA LYS A 293 -24.08 10.31 17.01
C LYS A 293 -25.10 10.45 15.85
N GLY A 294 -25.63 9.34 15.33
CA GLY A 294 -26.59 9.31 14.22
C GLY A 294 -25.95 9.49 12.84
N LEU A 295 -24.67 9.20 12.70
CA LEU A 295 -24.01 9.24 11.39
C LEU A 295 -24.61 8.16 10.47
N ASP A 296 -25.01 8.56 9.26
CA ASP A 296 -25.51 7.65 8.24
C ASP A 296 -24.37 7.02 7.46
N LEU A 297 -24.04 5.78 7.80
CA LEU A 297 -23.00 4.98 7.17
C LEU A 297 -23.56 3.98 6.13
N SER A 298 -24.83 4.08 5.76
CA SER A 298 -25.53 3.13 4.87
C SER A 298 -24.98 3.09 3.44
N SER A 299 -24.25 4.13 3.03
CA SER A 299 -23.56 4.16 1.74
C SER A 299 -22.34 3.24 1.67
N LEU A 300 -21.73 2.90 2.81
CA LEU A 300 -20.52 2.10 2.86
C LEU A 300 -20.83 0.64 2.48
N PHE A 301 -20.23 0.19 1.39
CA PHE A 301 -20.46 -1.14 0.83
C PHE A 301 -19.22 -2.02 0.86
N VAL A 302 -18.04 -1.44 0.59
CA VAL A 302 -16.76 -2.11 0.63
C VAL A 302 -15.87 -1.49 1.70
N PHE A 303 -15.30 -2.33 2.54
CA PHE A 303 -14.26 -1.95 3.47
C PHE A 303 -13.05 -2.85 3.22
N SER A 304 -12.05 -2.32 2.56
CA SER A 304 -10.87 -3.09 2.13
C SER A 304 -9.65 -2.79 2.98
N SER A 305 -8.81 -3.80 3.14
CA SER A 305 -7.52 -3.69 3.81
C SER A 305 -6.41 -4.24 2.94
N THR A 306 -5.24 -3.61 3.00
CA THR A 306 -4.03 -4.02 2.29
C THR A 306 -2.79 -3.79 3.15
N ALA A 307 -1.65 -4.29 2.69
CA ALA A 307 -0.32 -4.06 3.23
C ALA A 307 -0.01 -4.65 4.61
N SER A 308 -1.00 -4.94 5.44
CA SER A 308 -0.83 -5.46 6.80
C SER A 308 -2.02 -6.33 7.19
N VAL A 309 -1.84 -7.16 8.22
CA VAL A 309 -2.90 -8.04 8.73
C VAL A 309 -4.11 -7.23 9.20
N PHE A 310 -5.29 -7.69 8.78
CA PHE A 310 -6.59 -7.21 9.28
C PHE A 310 -7.25 -8.36 10.03
N SER A 311 -7.22 -8.29 11.36
CA SER A 311 -7.58 -9.40 12.26
C SER A 311 -9.04 -9.81 12.13
N PRO A 312 -9.35 -11.11 12.18
CA PRO A 312 -10.71 -11.64 12.12
C PRO A 312 -11.63 -11.04 13.20
N SER A 313 -11.12 -10.88 14.42
CA SER A 313 -11.90 -10.31 15.53
C SER A 313 -12.39 -8.87 15.27
N ILE A 314 -11.59 -8.05 14.59
CA ILE A 314 -11.99 -6.69 14.20
C ILE A 314 -13.06 -6.74 13.12
N LYS A 315 -12.87 -7.60 12.12
CA LYS A 315 -13.82 -7.81 11.03
C LYS A 315 -15.18 -8.26 11.55
N ASP A 316 -15.21 -9.27 12.42
CA ASP A 316 -16.43 -9.77 13.02
C ASP A 316 -17.17 -8.65 13.78
N THR A 317 -16.46 -7.86 14.58
CA THR A 317 -17.04 -6.73 15.29
C THR A 317 -17.62 -5.67 14.34
N ILE A 318 -16.89 -5.32 13.27
CA ILE A 318 -17.39 -4.36 12.26
C ILE A 318 -18.68 -4.90 11.62
N LEU A 319 -18.72 -6.20 11.26
CA LEU A 319 -19.88 -6.84 10.65
C LEU A 319 -21.09 -6.99 11.61
N GLU A 320 -20.89 -6.95 12.93
CA GLU A 320 -21.98 -6.86 13.89
C GLU A 320 -22.73 -5.54 13.76
N TYR A 321 -22.00 -4.42 13.59
CA TYR A 321 -22.58 -3.07 13.44
C TYR A 321 -23.01 -2.75 12.01
N LEU A 322 -22.27 -3.21 11.01
CA LEU A 322 -22.49 -2.95 9.58
C LEU A 322 -22.61 -4.27 8.80
N PRO A 323 -23.72 -5.00 8.94
CA PRO A 323 -23.86 -6.38 8.46
C PRO A 323 -23.86 -6.56 6.95
N ASN A 324 -24.05 -5.48 6.18
CA ASN A 324 -24.14 -5.52 4.72
C ASN A 324 -22.79 -5.23 4.04
N LEU A 325 -21.70 -5.06 4.81
CA LEU A 325 -20.39 -4.80 4.26
C LEU A 325 -19.76 -6.04 3.62
N PHE A 326 -19.02 -5.79 2.54
CA PHE A 326 -17.98 -6.67 2.03
C PHE A 326 -16.64 -6.22 2.61
N LEU A 327 -16.07 -7.01 3.52
CA LEU A 327 -14.73 -6.78 4.04
C LEU A 327 -13.75 -7.52 3.14
N ILE A 328 -12.81 -6.79 2.54
CA ILE A 328 -11.87 -7.33 1.55
C ILE A 328 -10.44 -7.24 2.07
N ASP A 329 -9.77 -8.38 2.21
CA ASP A 329 -8.33 -8.40 2.41
C ASP A 329 -7.62 -8.60 1.08
N ALA A 330 -6.80 -7.62 0.68
CA ALA A 330 -5.95 -7.74 -0.48
C ALA A 330 -4.52 -8.14 -0.06
N VAL A 331 -4.09 -9.31 -0.53
CA VAL A 331 -2.72 -9.79 -0.38
C VAL A 331 -1.91 -9.35 -1.58
N GLY A 332 -0.73 -8.78 -1.35
CA GLY A 332 0.15 -8.34 -2.42
C GLY A 332 1.29 -7.46 -1.94
N SER A 333 2.11 -7.03 -2.88
CA SER A 333 3.26 -6.18 -2.65
C SER A 333 3.46 -5.21 -3.81
N SER A 334 4.42 -4.29 -3.67
CA SER A 334 4.81 -3.40 -4.77
C SER A 334 5.43 -4.16 -5.95
N GLU A 335 6.00 -5.31 -5.67
CA GLU A 335 6.65 -6.20 -6.63
C GLU A 335 5.66 -7.12 -7.35
N THR A 336 4.46 -7.31 -6.82
CA THR A 336 3.48 -8.23 -7.41
C THR A 336 2.18 -7.53 -7.80
N GLY A 337 1.85 -6.40 -7.18
CA GLY A 337 0.47 -5.97 -7.12
C GLY A 337 -0.37 -6.96 -6.29
N ALA A 338 -1.66 -7.05 -6.53
CA ALA A 338 -2.51 -8.00 -5.82
C ALA A 338 -2.21 -9.45 -6.26
N THR A 339 -1.90 -10.33 -5.31
CA THR A 339 -1.69 -11.77 -5.52
C THR A 339 -2.90 -12.60 -5.09
N GLY A 340 -3.80 -12.02 -4.32
CA GLY A 340 -5.03 -12.65 -3.89
C GLY A 340 -5.93 -11.70 -3.11
N VAL A 341 -7.17 -12.09 -3.00
CA VAL A 341 -8.16 -11.39 -2.19
C VAL A 341 -8.95 -12.39 -1.35
N ASN A 342 -9.33 -11.96 -0.17
CA ASN A 342 -10.26 -12.68 0.67
C ASN A 342 -11.45 -11.77 0.98
N ILE A 343 -12.67 -12.29 0.86
CA ILE A 343 -13.90 -11.52 1.07
C ILE A 343 -14.63 -12.12 2.27
N HIS A 344 -14.86 -11.28 3.29
CA HIS A 344 -15.65 -11.63 4.46
C HIS A 344 -16.99 -10.91 4.43
N THR A 345 -18.06 -11.64 4.73
CA THR A 345 -19.41 -11.13 4.91
C THR A 345 -20.01 -11.71 6.18
N LYS A 346 -21.07 -11.14 6.70
CA LYS A 346 -21.73 -11.63 7.91
C LYS A 346 -22.17 -13.11 7.82
N ASP A 347 -22.65 -13.52 6.65
CA ASP A 347 -23.18 -14.87 6.42
C ASP A 347 -22.13 -15.84 5.85
N GLY A 348 -21.05 -15.31 5.30
CA GLY A 348 -19.96 -16.04 4.67
C GLY A 348 -18.71 -16.13 5.53
N LYS A 349 -18.83 -16.48 6.81
CA LYS A 349 -17.67 -16.68 7.69
C LYS A 349 -16.76 -17.76 7.09
N LEU A 350 -15.66 -17.35 6.52
CA LEU A 350 -14.55 -18.26 6.28
C LEU A 350 -14.13 -18.82 7.64
N LYS A 351 -14.15 -20.13 7.80
CA LYS A 351 -13.66 -20.79 9.03
C LYS A 351 -12.21 -20.33 9.20
N ASP A 352 -11.99 -19.54 10.22
CA ASP A 352 -10.64 -19.17 10.64
C ASP A 352 -9.97 -20.44 11.14
N SER A 353 -9.19 -21.07 10.28
CA SER A 353 -8.54 -22.36 10.54
C SER A 353 -7.12 -22.19 11.08
N GLY A 354 -6.75 -20.96 11.48
CA GLY A 354 -5.40 -20.65 11.94
C GLY A 354 -4.33 -20.76 10.83
N GLY A 355 -3.20 -20.11 11.01
CA GLY A 355 -2.05 -20.36 10.14
C GLY A 355 -1.74 -19.28 9.11
N GLY A 356 -2.34 -18.11 9.15
CA GLY A 356 -2.08 -17.02 8.21
C GLY A 356 -3.29 -16.65 7.38
N PRO A 357 -3.25 -15.49 6.66
CA PRO A 357 -4.33 -15.08 5.78
C PRO A 357 -4.56 -16.08 4.66
N LYS A 358 -5.81 -16.55 4.52
CA LYS A 358 -6.22 -17.42 3.42
C LYS A 358 -6.88 -16.61 2.32
N PHE A 359 -6.69 -17.03 1.09
CA PHE A 359 -7.30 -16.38 -0.06
C PHE A 359 -7.54 -17.37 -1.20
N THR A 360 -8.56 -17.08 -2.02
CA THR A 360 -8.84 -17.86 -3.21
C THR A 360 -7.73 -17.66 -4.23
N LYS A 361 -7.23 -18.76 -4.82
CA LYS A 361 -6.19 -18.74 -5.87
C LYS A 361 -6.69 -18.02 -7.12
N PRO A 362 -6.13 -16.85 -7.48
CA PRO A 362 -6.41 -16.25 -8.78
C PRO A 362 -5.63 -16.96 -9.89
N ASN A 363 -6.08 -16.83 -11.12
CA ASN A 363 -5.41 -17.44 -12.28
C ASN A 363 -3.97 -16.94 -12.52
N PHE A 364 -3.65 -15.77 -12.01
CA PHE A 364 -2.32 -15.14 -12.14
C PHE A 364 -1.38 -15.43 -10.96
N SER A 365 -1.80 -16.22 -9.95
CA SER A 365 -0.98 -16.56 -8.81
C SER A 365 -0.69 -18.07 -8.77
N GLU A 366 0.56 -18.41 -8.49
CA GLU A 366 1.05 -19.79 -8.39
C GLU A 366 1.93 -19.93 -7.13
N ILE A 367 2.12 -21.16 -6.67
CA ILE A 367 3.13 -21.50 -5.66
C ILE A 367 4.25 -22.25 -6.38
N LEU A 368 5.48 -21.74 -6.26
CA LEU A 368 6.67 -22.34 -6.88
C LEU A 368 7.54 -23.02 -5.82
N ASN A 369 8.05 -24.19 -6.15
CA ASN A 369 8.98 -24.91 -5.30
C ASN A 369 10.25 -24.09 -5.03
N LEU A 370 10.77 -24.12 -3.80
CA LEU A 370 11.87 -23.28 -3.36
C LEU A 370 13.20 -23.54 -4.07
N ASP A 371 13.42 -24.79 -4.48
CA ASP A 371 14.69 -25.25 -5.06
C ASP A 371 14.61 -25.38 -6.58
N THR A 372 13.52 -25.93 -7.10
CA THR A 372 13.38 -26.24 -8.53
C THR A 372 12.64 -25.18 -9.32
N LEU A 373 11.89 -24.26 -8.65
CA LEU A 373 10.97 -23.28 -9.23
C LEU A 373 9.85 -23.90 -10.09
N GLU A 374 9.61 -25.21 -9.96
CA GLU A 374 8.47 -25.86 -10.57
C GLU A 374 7.16 -25.47 -9.85
N ILE A 375 6.06 -25.45 -10.60
CA ILE A 375 4.75 -25.12 -10.05
C ILE A 375 4.29 -26.28 -9.13
N ILE A 376 4.04 -25.97 -7.85
CA ILE A 376 3.41 -26.89 -6.90
C ILE A 376 1.93 -26.98 -7.26
N GLN A 377 1.41 -28.20 -7.37
CA GLN A 377 0.01 -28.42 -7.74
C GLN A 377 -0.92 -28.18 -6.55
N PRO A 378 -2.19 -27.74 -6.77
CA PRO A 378 -3.14 -27.44 -5.69
C PRO A 378 -3.51 -28.61 -4.78
N ASP A 379 -3.26 -29.86 -5.18
CA ASP A 379 -3.47 -31.06 -4.37
C ASP A 379 -2.29 -31.41 -3.44
N ASP A 380 -1.15 -30.72 -3.60
CA ASP A 380 -0.02 -30.81 -2.66
C ASP A 380 -0.19 -29.76 -1.54
N THR A 381 -0.81 -30.16 -0.44
CA THR A 381 -1.10 -29.30 0.72
C THR A 381 0.02 -29.24 1.75
N GLU A 382 1.07 -30.07 1.59
CA GLU A 382 2.17 -30.18 2.54
C GLU A 382 3.37 -29.30 2.15
N THR A 383 3.60 -29.15 0.85
CA THR A 383 4.78 -28.43 0.35
C THR A 383 4.60 -26.91 0.46
N ILE A 384 5.56 -26.28 1.15
CA ILE A 384 5.66 -24.81 1.22
C ILE A 384 6.52 -24.33 0.06
N GLY A 385 6.04 -23.30 -0.66
CA GLY A 385 6.77 -22.70 -1.77
C GLY A 385 6.72 -21.18 -1.76
N TYR A 386 7.32 -20.58 -2.79
CA TYR A 386 7.21 -19.13 -3.03
C TYR A 386 5.85 -18.79 -3.63
N LEU A 387 5.15 -17.82 -3.04
CA LEU A 387 4.00 -17.20 -3.68
C LEU A 387 4.51 -16.33 -4.84
N ALA A 388 4.12 -16.68 -6.04
CA ALA A 388 4.53 -16.01 -7.27
C ALA A 388 3.32 -15.43 -8.01
N ARG A 389 3.51 -14.28 -8.64
CA ARG A 389 2.55 -13.72 -9.59
C ARG A 389 3.11 -13.80 -11.00
N LYS A 390 2.28 -14.17 -11.99
CA LYS A 390 2.63 -14.25 -13.40
C LYS A 390 1.94 -13.21 -14.28
N GLY A 391 2.45 -13.01 -15.48
CA GLY A 391 1.88 -12.14 -16.52
C GLY A 391 2.24 -10.68 -16.34
N HIS A 392 1.27 -9.81 -16.05
CA HIS A 392 1.49 -8.38 -15.83
C HIS A 392 2.19 -8.14 -14.48
N VAL A 393 3.52 -8.10 -14.51
CA VAL A 393 4.42 -7.96 -13.35
C VAL A 393 5.51 -6.92 -13.64
N PRO A 394 6.19 -6.36 -12.61
CA PRO A 394 7.27 -5.41 -12.81
C PRO A 394 8.38 -5.96 -13.70
N MET A 395 9.13 -5.05 -14.28
CA MET A 395 10.30 -5.40 -15.11
C MET A 395 11.54 -5.63 -14.27
N ALA A 396 11.78 -4.78 -13.26
CA ALA A 396 13.03 -4.76 -12.51
C ALA A 396 12.92 -3.92 -11.24
N TYR A 397 13.97 -3.96 -10.42
CA TYR A 397 14.30 -2.88 -9.51
C TYR A 397 15.19 -1.86 -10.20
N TYR A 398 14.94 -0.58 -10.00
CA TYR A 398 15.74 0.49 -10.56
C TYR A 398 17.17 0.44 -10.02
N LYS A 399 18.16 0.39 -10.90
CA LYS A 399 19.60 0.27 -10.58
C LYS A 399 19.99 -0.92 -9.69
N ASP A 400 19.23 -2.01 -9.71
CA ASP A 400 19.57 -3.22 -8.94
C ASP A 400 19.34 -4.49 -9.77
N GLU A 401 20.27 -4.76 -10.70
CA GLU A 401 20.18 -5.92 -11.61
C GLU A 401 20.22 -7.25 -10.87
N GLU A 402 21.05 -7.36 -9.82
CA GLU A 402 21.25 -8.61 -9.11
C GLU A 402 19.95 -9.05 -8.41
N LYS A 403 19.30 -8.12 -7.71
CA LYS A 403 18.03 -8.40 -7.06
C LYS A 403 16.90 -8.56 -8.08
N SER A 404 16.93 -7.81 -9.18
CA SER A 404 15.94 -7.93 -10.26
C SER A 404 15.93 -9.35 -10.83
N LYS A 405 17.08 -9.91 -11.16
CA LYS A 405 17.22 -11.28 -11.68
C LYS A 405 16.73 -12.36 -10.71
N LYS A 406 16.77 -12.10 -9.41
CA LYS A 406 16.27 -13.04 -8.37
C LYS A 406 14.77 -12.91 -8.12
N THR A 407 14.19 -11.72 -8.36
CA THR A 407 12.79 -11.44 -8.05
C THR A 407 11.88 -11.56 -9.27
N PHE A 408 12.35 -11.08 -10.41
CA PHE A 408 11.59 -11.08 -11.68
C PHE A 408 12.22 -12.09 -12.62
N ILE A 409 11.63 -13.27 -12.68
CA ILE A 409 12.18 -14.42 -13.40
C ILE A 409 11.28 -14.80 -14.57
N GLU A 410 11.83 -15.60 -15.48
CA GLU A 410 11.08 -16.25 -16.54
C GLU A 410 11.10 -17.76 -16.33
N VAL A 411 9.93 -18.37 -16.31
CA VAL A 411 9.74 -19.82 -16.19
C VAL A 411 8.85 -20.27 -17.35
N ASN A 412 9.35 -21.17 -18.18
CA ASN A 412 8.61 -21.71 -19.35
C ASN A 412 8.09 -20.63 -20.33
N GLY A 413 8.84 -19.52 -20.50
CA GLY A 413 8.45 -18.41 -21.38
C GLY A 413 7.41 -17.45 -20.78
N GLU A 414 7.08 -17.60 -19.50
CA GLU A 414 6.16 -16.72 -18.78
C GLU A 414 6.91 -15.95 -17.67
N ARG A 415 6.61 -14.65 -17.54
CA ARG A 415 7.25 -13.79 -16.53
C ARG A 415 6.57 -13.95 -15.17
N TYR A 416 7.39 -14.10 -14.14
CA TYR A 416 6.98 -14.19 -12.75
C TYR A 416 7.65 -13.14 -11.87
N SER A 417 6.93 -12.69 -10.85
CA SER A 417 7.48 -11.92 -9.73
C SER A 417 7.43 -12.77 -8.45
N ILE A 418 8.60 -12.92 -7.80
CA ILE A 418 8.79 -13.74 -6.58
C ILE A 418 9.48 -12.86 -5.52
N PRO A 419 8.75 -12.06 -4.75
CA PRO A 419 9.35 -11.15 -3.75
C PRO A 419 9.85 -11.87 -2.48
N GLY A 420 9.59 -13.19 -2.34
CA GLY A 420 10.00 -14.01 -1.22
C GLY A 420 8.92 -14.25 -0.16
N ASP A 421 7.67 -13.94 -0.49
CA ASP A 421 6.52 -14.37 0.31
C ASP A 421 6.31 -15.88 0.16
N MET A 422 6.01 -16.56 1.27
CA MET A 422 5.85 -18.02 1.34
C MET A 422 4.38 -18.37 1.45
N ALA A 423 3.96 -19.42 0.76
CA ALA A 423 2.59 -19.91 0.80
C ALA A 423 2.52 -21.44 0.68
N LYS A 424 1.35 -21.98 1.00
CA LYS A 424 0.98 -23.38 0.73
C LYS A 424 -0.47 -23.47 0.27
N TYR A 425 -0.81 -24.58 -0.38
CA TYR A 425 -2.21 -24.88 -0.66
C TYR A 425 -2.91 -25.50 0.55
N GLU A 426 -4.22 -25.31 0.63
CA GLU A 426 -5.11 -25.93 1.59
C GLU A 426 -5.97 -27.00 0.88
N GLU A 427 -6.58 -27.92 1.64
CA GLU A 427 -7.43 -29.00 1.11
C GLU A 427 -8.62 -28.50 0.25
N ASP A 428 -9.09 -27.28 0.51
CA ASP A 428 -10.18 -26.64 -0.24
C ASP A 428 -9.70 -25.87 -1.50
N GLY A 429 -8.41 -25.98 -1.84
CA GLY A 429 -7.78 -25.30 -2.97
C GLY A 429 -7.47 -23.81 -2.75
N GLN A 430 -7.71 -23.29 -1.54
CA GLN A 430 -7.26 -21.95 -1.18
C GLN A 430 -5.73 -21.93 -0.97
N MET A 431 -5.16 -20.73 -0.95
CA MET A 431 -3.77 -20.50 -0.58
C MET A 431 -3.71 -19.86 0.81
N THR A 432 -2.80 -20.34 1.66
CA THR A 432 -2.45 -19.70 2.93
C THR A 432 -1.14 -18.95 2.78
N LEU A 433 -1.14 -17.64 3.03
CA LEU A 433 0.08 -16.84 3.11
C LEU A 433 0.73 -17.07 4.47
N LEU A 434 1.98 -17.51 4.45
CA LEU A 434 2.75 -17.81 5.67
C LEU A 434 3.64 -16.64 6.10
N GLY A 435 3.82 -15.62 5.22
CA GLY A 435 4.67 -14.48 5.46
C GLY A 435 5.99 -14.56 4.70
N ARG A 436 6.91 -13.62 5.01
CA ARG A 436 8.19 -13.56 4.31
C ARG A 436 9.21 -14.57 4.84
N GLY A 437 9.80 -15.33 3.96
CA GLY A 437 10.83 -16.29 4.30
C GLY A 437 12.04 -15.69 5.03
N SER A 438 12.36 -14.42 4.76
CA SER A 438 13.48 -13.69 5.38
C SER A 438 13.30 -13.34 6.86
N VAL A 439 12.06 -13.33 7.38
CA VAL A 439 11.76 -13.06 8.80
C VAL A 439 11.32 -14.31 9.55
N SER A 440 11.35 -15.47 8.91
CA SER A 440 10.99 -16.72 9.56
C SER A 440 11.96 -17.07 10.70
N ILE A 441 11.40 -17.62 11.76
CA ILE A 441 12.12 -18.02 12.98
C ILE A 441 12.49 -19.51 12.87
N ASN A 442 13.77 -19.83 12.99
CA ASN A 442 14.23 -21.22 13.01
C ASN A 442 14.37 -21.70 14.45
N SER A 443 13.36 -22.40 14.95
CA SER A 443 13.29 -22.88 16.33
C SER A 443 13.33 -24.39 16.40
N GLY A 444 14.45 -24.96 16.86
CA GLY A 444 14.60 -26.39 17.00
C GLY A 444 14.53 -27.19 15.69
N GLY A 445 14.89 -26.58 14.56
CA GLY A 445 14.80 -27.17 13.23
C GLY A 445 13.49 -26.89 12.49
N GLU A 446 12.51 -26.31 13.19
CA GLU A 446 11.21 -25.94 12.60
C GLU A 446 11.22 -24.49 12.13
N LYS A 447 10.62 -24.24 10.97
CA LYS A 447 10.44 -22.91 10.41
C LYS A 447 9.11 -22.33 10.85
N ILE A 448 9.15 -21.23 11.60
CA ILE A 448 7.96 -20.56 12.17
C ILE A 448 7.85 -19.17 11.53
N PHE A 449 6.67 -18.83 11.05
CA PHE A 449 6.40 -17.53 10.45
C PHE A 449 5.78 -16.59 11.49
N PRO A 450 6.38 -15.40 11.73
CA PRO A 450 5.88 -14.45 12.72
C PRO A 450 4.41 -14.10 12.56
N GLU A 451 3.98 -13.81 11.35
CA GLU A 451 2.63 -13.36 11.04
C GLU A 451 1.55 -14.38 11.44
N GLU A 452 1.85 -15.68 11.30
CA GLU A 452 0.96 -16.76 11.72
C GLU A 452 0.75 -16.74 13.23
N VAL A 453 1.84 -16.57 13.98
CA VAL A 453 1.80 -16.52 15.45
C VAL A 453 1.13 -15.22 15.94
N GLU A 454 1.46 -14.09 15.32
CA GLU A 454 0.85 -12.79 15.60
C GLU A 454 -0.67 -12.83 15.46
N MET A 455 -1.16 -13.42 14.37
CA MET A 455 -2.59 -13.54 14.12
C MET A 455 -3.28 -14.38 15.19
N ALA A 456 -2.68 -15.50 15.58
CA ALA A 456 -3.20 -16.37 16.63
C ALA A 456 -3.23 -15.67 18.01
N LEU A 457 -2.19 -14.87 18.33
CA LEU A 457 -2.14 -14.10 19.58
C LEU A 457 -3.15 -12.96 19.62
N LYS A 458 -3.39 -12.29 18.49
CA LYS A 458 -4.36 -11.20 18.36
C LYS A 458 -5.82 -11.64 18.50
N ALA A 459 -6.08 -12.94 18.42
CA ALA A 459 -7.41 -13.49 18.73
C ALA A 459 -7.77 -13.37 20.22
N HIS A 460 -6.79 -13.15 21.10
CA HIS A 460 -7.03 -12.89 22.52
C HIS A 460 -7.54 -11.47 22.76
N SER A 461 -8.63 -11.31 23.49
CA SER A 461 -9.34 -10.02 23.69
C SER A 461 -8.47 -8.90 24.27
N ASN A 462 -7.50 -9.23 25.12
CA ASN A 462 -6.61 -8.25 25.76
C ASN A 462 -5.30 -7.97 24.96
N VAL A 463 -5.12 -8.55 23.78
CA VAL A 463 -4.03 -8.19 22.88
C VAL A 463 -4.51 -7.07 21.96
N PHE A 464 -3.93 -5.88 22.10
CA PHE A 464 -4.19 -4.75 21.20
C PHE A 464 -3.41 -4.91 19.90
N ASP A 465 -2.10 -5.13 20.00
CA ASP A 465 -1.22 -5.42 18.87
C ASP A 465 -0.04 -6.27 19.35
N CYS A 466 0.61 -7.00 18.43
CA CYS A 466 1.84 -7.73 18.73
C CYS A 466 2.73 -7.91 17.51
N LEU A 467 4.04 -8.07 17.77
CA LEU A 467 5.03 -8.54 16.81
C LEU A 467 5.77 -9.74 17.41
N VAL A 468 6.07 -10.72 16.56
CA VAL A 468 6.74 -11.96 16.96
C VAL A 468 8.12 -12.04 16.32
N VAL A 469 9.13 -12.36 17.11
CA VAL A 469 10.54 -12.42 16.67
C VAL A 469 11.26 -13.65 17.19
N GLY A 470 12.28 -14.08 16.46
CA GLY A 470 13.17 -15.14 16.88
C GLY A 470 14.34 -14.56 17.69
N VAL A 471 14.43 -14.85 18.96
CA VAL A 471 15.52 -14.41 19.83
C VAL A 471 16.51 -15.56 20.03
N LYS A 472 17.82 -15.27 20.02
CA LYS A 472 18.87 -16.30 20.17
C LYS A 472 18.66 -17.13 21.43
N ASP A 473 18.75 -18.45 21.27
CA ASP A 473 18.55 -19.44 22.33
C ASP A 473 19.52 -20.61 22.16
N GLU A 474 20.16 -21.03 23.25
CA GLU A 474 21.17 -22.11 23.20
C GLU A 474 20.58 -23.48 22.85
N LYS A 475 19.34 -23.72 23.26
CA LYS A 475 18.66 -25.01 23.04
C LYS A 475 17.98 -25.10 21.69
N TRP A 476 17.37 -24.02 21.24
CA TRP A 476 16.51 -24.01 20.05
C TRP A 476 17.13 -23.32 18.83
N GLY A 477 18.35 -22.75 18.99
CA GLY A 477 18.94 -21.84 18.01
C GLY A 477 18.28 -20.46 18.07
N GLN A 478 16.96 -20.43 17.85
CA GLN A 478 16.10 -19.28 18.15
C GLN A 478 14.88 -19.73 18.95
N LYS A 479 14.44 -18.95 19.92
CA LYS A 479 13.14 -19.09 20.59
C LYS A 479 12.17 -18.02 20.11
N VAL A 480 10.91 -18.40 20.01
CA VAL A 480 9.82 -17.50 19.63
C VAL A 480 9.50 -16.58 20.81
N VAL A 481 9.57 -15.28 20.60
CA VAL A 481 9.24 -14.25 21.59
C VAL A 481 8.18 -13.31 20.99
N ALA A 482 7.12 -13.05 21.76
CA ALA A 482 6.11 -12.08 21.37
C ALA A 482 6.29 -10.76 22.12
N VAL A 483 6.38 -9.65 21.37
CA VAL A 483 6.29 -8.28 21.90
C VAL A 483 4.84 -7.87 21.81
N ILE A 484 4.21 -7.58 22.95
CA ILE A 484 2.75 -7.41 23.05
C ILE A 484 2.40 -6.04 23.60
N GLN A 485 1.49 -5.36 22.92
CA GLN A 485 0.76 -4.22 23.44
C GLN A 485 -0.60 -4.70 23.98
N ARG A 486 -0.84 -4.46 25.25
CA ARG A 486 -2.12 -4.80 25.88
C ARG A 486 -3.18 -3.77 25.57
N ARG A 487 -4.45 -4.20 25.59
CA ARG A 487 -5.61 -3.30 25.41
C ARG A 487 -5.91 -2.51 26.68
N ASP A 488 -5.75 -3.16 27.81
CA ASP A 488 -5.94 -2.58 29.14
C ASP A 488 -4.83 -3.03 30.11
N GLU A 489 -4.88 -2.56 31.35
CA GLU A 489 -3.87 -2.90 32.39
C GLU A 489 -4.11 -4.26 33.06
N GLN A 490 -5.10 -5.05 32.62
CA GLN A 490 -5.33 -6.37 33.16
C GLN A 490 -4.11 -7.28 32.95
N ASP A 491 -3.87 -8.14 33.92
CA ASP A 491 -2.79 -9.12 33.82
C ASP A 491 -3.04 -10.05 32.63
N LEU A 492 -2.00 -10.24 31.83
CA LEU A 492 -1.99 -11.12 30.68
C LEU A 492 -0.79 -12.04 30.80
N PHE A 493 -1.04 -13.34 31.00
CA PHE A 493 0.01 -14.31 31.19
C PHE A 493 0.27 -15.12 29.93
N LEU A 494 1.50 -15.61 29.79
CA LEU A 494 1.90 -16.46 28.63
C LEU A 494 0.98 -17.68 28.47
N ASN A 495 0.48 -18.25 29.55
CA ASN A 495 -0.40 -19.43 29.51
C ASN A 495 -1.78 -19.09 28.94
N ASP A 496 -2.33 -17.92 29.24
CA ASP A 496 -3.63 -17.45 28.70
C ASP A 496 -3.54 -17.30 27.18
N LEU A 497 -2.43 -16.71 26.73
CA LEU A 497 -2.15 -16.56 25.30
C LEU A 497 -1.96 -17.91 24.61
N LYS A 498 -1.24 -18.85 25.25
CA LYS A 498 -1.07 -20.20 24.72
C LYS A 498 -2.37 -20.95 24.60
N GLU A 499 -3.22 -20.85 25.61
CA GLU A 499 -4.55 -21.48 25.61
C GLU A 499 -5.42 -20.91 24.47
N SER A 500 -5.47 -19.59 24.33
CA SER A 500 -6.20 -18.94 23.25
C SER A 500 -5.65 -19.31 21.88
N ALA A 501 -4.33 -19.20 21.68
CA ALA A 501 -3.67 -19.41 20.40
C ALA A 501 -3.61 -20.92 20.01
N SER A 502 -3.71 -21.85 20.97
CA SER A 502 -3.70 -23.30 20.70
C SER A 502 -4.86 -23.78 19.81
N LYS A 503 -5.88 -22.97 19.69
CA LYS A 503 -7.02 -23.21 18.77
C LYS A 503 -6.65 -22.98 17.30
N TYR A 504 -5.57 -22.23 17.06
CA TYR A 504 -5.19 -21.73 15.73
C TYR A 504 -3.84 -22.23 15.24
N ILE A 505 -2.86 -22.45 16.15
CA ILE A 505 -1.50 -22.83 15.78
C ILE A 505 -0.97 -24.00 16.64
N ALA A 506 -0.06 -24.77 16.07
CA ALA A 506 0.57 -25.90 16.76
C ALA A 506 1.47 -25.47 17.93
N GLY A 507 1.60 -26.31 18.93
CA GLY A 507 2.30 -25.98 20.19
C GLY A 507 3.78 -25.60 20.03
N TYR A 508 4.48 -26.11 19.01
CA TYR A 508 5.89 -25.77 18.76
C TYR A 508 6.05 -24.31 18.27
N LYS A 509 5.02 -23.72 17.64
CA LYS A 509 4.99 -22.33 17.17
C LYS A 509 4.72 -21.32 18.30
N MET A 510 4.23 -21.79 19.45
CA MET A 510 3.87 -20.93 20.57
C MET A 510 5.07 -20.15 21.09
N PRO A 511 4.88 -18.87 21.46
CA PRO A 511 5.91 -18.10 22.11
C PRO A 511 6.41 -18.80 23.37
N LYS A 512 7.73 -18.77 23.56
CA LYS A 512 8.36 -19.27 24.77
C LYS A 512 8.40 -18.18 25.86
N GLU A 513 8.44 -16.91 25.42
CA GLU A 513 8.43 -15.74 26.29
C GLU A 513 7.59 -14.61 25.66
N ILE A 514 7.08 -13.73 26.51
CA ILE A 514 6.40 -12.50 26.13
C ILE A 514 7.07 -11.31 26.77
N VAL A 515 7.10 -10.20 26.08
CA VAL A 515 7.52 -8.91 26.59
C VAL A 515 6.44 -7.86 26.29
N PHE A 516 6.15 -6.99 27.24
CA PHE A 516 5.12 -5.97 27.06
C PHE A 516 5.74 -4.65 26.62
N SER A 517 5.04 -3.97 25.71
CA SER A 517 5.34 -2.61 25.29
C SER A 517 4.08 -1.77 25.35
N GLU A 518 4.24 -0.47 25.63
CA GLU A 518 3.12 0.49 25.57
C GLU A 518 2.68 0.74 24.13
N ILE A 519 3.60 0.63 23.17
CA ILE A 519 3.35 0.86 21.75
C ILE A 519 4.10 -0.20 20.94
N ILE A 520 3.44 -0.77 19.95
CA ILE A 520 4.10 -1.56 18.91
C ILE A 520 4.52 -0.63 17.77
N GLU A 521 5.82 -0.53 17.55
CA GLU A 521 6.35 0.32 16.49
C GLU A 521 6.14 -0.33 15.12
N ARG A 522 5.47 0.42 14.24
CA ARG A 522 5.23 0.02 12.86
C ARG A 522 5.77 1.06 11.90
N ALA A 523 6.11 0.61 10.69
CA ALA A 523 6.40 1.53 9.60
C ALA A 523 5.17 2.43 9.32
N PRO A 524 5.36 3.59 8.68
CA PRO A 524 4.27 4.49 8.27
C PRO A 524 3.19 3.81 7.43
N SER A 525 3.56 2.77 6.71
CA SER A 525 2.65 1.91 5.93
C SER A 525 1.89 0.89 6.78
N GLY A 526 1.92 0.97 8.12
CA GLY A 526 1.36 -0.06 9.00
C GLY A 526 2.13 -1.37 9.04
N LYS A 527 3.18 -1.52 8.19
CA LYS A 527 3.99 -2.75 8.15
C LYS A 527 4.74 -2.99 9.46
N PRO A 528 4.90 -4.26 9.87
CA PRO A 528 5.67 -4.63 11.04
C PRO A 528 7.11 -4.09 11.01
N ASN A 529 7.57 -3.52 12.11
CA ASN A 529 8.97 -3.19 12.31
C ASN A 529 9.66 -4.31 13.12
N TYR A 530 10.00 -5.40 12.43
CA TYR A 530 10.65 -6.55 13.08
C TYR A 530 12.04 -6.22 13.63
N GLN A 531 12.75 -5.25 13.07
CA GLN A 531 14.06 -4.82 13.61
C GLN A 531 13.89 -4.17 14.97
N TRP A 532 12.92 -3.27 15.12
CA TRP A 532 12.56 -2.69 16.39
C TRP A 532 12.11 -3.77 17.39
N ALA A 533 11.20 -4.65 17.00
CA ALA A 533 10.69 -5.73 17.86
C ALA A 533 11.81 -6.66 18.33
N GLN A 534 12.76 -7.00 17.45
CA GLN A 534 13.95 -7.79 17.77
C GLN A 534 14.85 -7.09 18.81
N SER A 535 15.14 -5.81 18.57
CA SER A 535 15.97 -5.00 19.46
C SER A 535 15.30 -4.81 20.83
N TYR A 536 13.99 -4.55 20.83
CA TYR A 536 13.19 -4.39 22.04
C TYR A 536 13.15 -5.69 22.86
N ALA A 537 12.86 -6.82 22.22
CA ALA A 537 12.84 -8.13 22.87
C ALA A 537 14.21 -8.49 23.47
N ASN A 538 15.29 -8.31 22.71
CA ASN A 538 16.66 -8.55 23.18
C ASN A 538 16.98 -7.69 24.41
N SER A 539 16.64 -6.40 24.37
CA SER A 539 16.87 -5.46 25.50
C SER A 539 16.11 -5.88 26.75
N LYS A 540 14.83 -6.25 26.62
CA LYS A 540 13.98 -6.65 27.74
C LYS A 540 14.39 -8.00 28.36
N LEU A 541 14.93 -8.89 27.53
CA LEU A 541 15.38 -10.22 27.95
C LEU A 541 16.89 -10.26 28.33
N ASN A 542 17.58 -9.12 28.29
CA ASN A 542 19.03 -9.01 28.56
C ASN A 542 19.89 -9.94 27.67
N ILE A 543 19.49 -10.14 26.42
CA ILE A 543 20.22 -10.98 25.45
C ILE A 543 21.12 -10.07 24.61
N LYS A 544 22.41 -10.43 24.55
CA LYS A 544 23.45 -9.68 23.83
C LYS A 544 23.63 -10.21 22.40
#